data_6941d1e2f4b43e62526f0ba0d0e8b212
#
_entry.id   6941d1e2f4b43e62526f0ba0d0e8b212
#
_cell.length_a   1.000
_cell.length_b   1.000
_cell.length_c   1.000
_cell.angle_alpha   90.00
_cell.angle_beta   90.00
_cell.angle_gamma   90.00
#
_symmetry.space_group_name_H-M   'P 1'
#
loop_
_entity.id
_entity.type
_entity.pdbx_description
1 polymer ?
#
loop_
_entity_poly.entity_id
_entity_poly.type
_entity_poly.pdbx_seq_one_letter_code
_entity_poly.pdbx_strand_id
1 'polypeptide(L)'
;SSCYGIPNNYPTKENEKIDTKYPYALTKKIGEDLIIHWGKVYKLNVTSLRLFNIYGTRSKTSGTYGAMFGTFLKQKLKNYPYTVVGNGKQTRDFTYVTDVVSAMIKTINYKKNLQIFNVGSGKAISINKICSLLGGKTQFLPARPGEPAITFANIDKIKKELKWKPKISIEVGIKKLLKNI
;
A
#
# COMPACT_ATOMS: atom_id res chain seq x y z
N SER A 1 1.18 5.07 -2.51
CA SER A 1 1.52 4.61 -3.88
C SER A 1 0.54 5.10 -4.94
N SER A 2 -0.69 5.43 -4.55
CA SER A 2 -1.72 5.93 -5.49
C SER A 2 -1.29 7.14 -6.30
N CYS A 3 -0.35 7.95 -5.80
CA CYS A 3 0.21 9.10 -6.53
C CYS A 3 0.84 8.73 -7.88
N TYR A 4 1.28 7.48 -8.06
CA TYR A 4 1.84 7.04 -9.34
C TYR A 4 0.80 6.89 -10.45
N GLY A 5 -0.49 6.74 -10.09
CA GLY A 5 -1.52 6.36 -11.06
C GLY A 5 -1.31 4.92 -11.55
N ILE A 6 -1.14 4.76 -12.85
CA ILE A 6 -0.77 3.48 -13.48
C ILE A 6 0.67 3.60 -14.01
N PRO A 7 1.67 3.10 -13.27
CA PRO A 7 3.07 3.19 -13.69
C PRO A 7 3.36 2.37 -14.95
N ASN A 8 4.35 2.80 -15.73
CA ASN A 8 4.80 2.05 -16.90
C ASN A 8 5.77 0.93 -16.52
N ASN A 9 6.51 1.07 -15.41
CA ASN A 9 7.56 0.13 -15.01
C ASN A 9 7.29 -0.49 -13.63
N TYR A 10 7.58 -1.78 -13.53
CA TYR A 10 7.48 -2.57 -12.30
C TYR A 10 8.78 -3.35 -12.07
N PRO A 11 9.28 -3.47 -10.83
CA PRO A 11 8.79 -2.77 -9.63
C PRO A 11 8.97 -1.25 -9.76
N THR A 12 7.96 -0.48 -9.30
CA THR A 12 7.87 0.98 -9.45
C THR A 12 8.91 1.67 -8.58
N LYS A 13 9.80 2.45 -9.18
CA LYS A 13 10.83 3.27 -8.50
C LYS A 13 10.29 4.64 -8.11
N GLU A 14 10.97 5.33 -7.17
CA GLU A 14 10.58 6.67 -6.73
C GLU A 14 10.67 7.75 -7.82
N ASN A 15 11.49 7.54 -8.82
CA ASN A 15 11.64 8.42 -10.00
C ASN A 15 10.71 8.05 -11.17
N GLU A 16 9.80 7.09 -11.00
CA GLU A 16 8.81 6.76 -12.01
C GLU A 16 7.93 7.98 -12.32
N LYS A 17 7.59 8.15 -13.61
CA LYS A 17 6.68 9.22 -14.05
C LYS A 17 5.34 9.09 -13.33
N ILE A 18 4.89 10.19 -12.75
CA ILE A 18 3.59 10.28 -12.08
C ILE A 18 2.54 10.73 -13.09
N ASP A 19 1.46 9.94 -13.21
CA ASP A 19 0.30 10.22 -14.05
C ASP A 19 -0.98 10.03 -13.23
N THR A 20 -1.39 11.11 -12.55
CA THR A 20 -2.54 11.11 -11.63
C THR A 20 -3.85 11.18 -12.41
N LYS A 21 -4.36 10.05 -12.91
CA LYS A 21 -5.60 9.98 -13.69
C LYS A 21 -6.89 10.11 -12.85
N TYR A 22 -6.78 10.00 -11.53
CA TYR A 22 -7.93 9.99 -10.62
C TYR A 22 -7.80 11.02 -9.52
N PRO A 23 -8.92 11.62 -9.05
CA PRO A 23 -8.89 12.66 -8.01
C PRO A 23 -8.14 12.24 -6.76
N TYR A 24 -8.33 11.01 -6.27
CA TYR A 24 -7.62 10.50 -5.10
C TYR A 24 -6.09 10.45 -5.32
N ALA A 25 -5.64 9.98 -6.48
CA ALA A 25 -4.21 9.96 -6.82
C ALA A 25 -3.63 11.38 -6.84
N LEU A 26 -4.38 12.33 -7.43
CA LEU A 26 -3.99 13.73 -7.49
C LEU A 26 -3.85 14.34 -6.08
N THR A 27 -4.81 14.11 -5.17
CA THR A 27 -4.72 14.63 -3.79
C THR A 27 -3.47 14.12 -3.06
N LYS A 28 -3.05 12.87 -3.30
CA LYS A 28 -1.82 12.32 -2.72
C LYS A 28 -0.57 12.96 -3.30
N LYS A 29 -0.58 13.24 -4.60
CA LYS A 29 0.55 13.95 -5.24
C LYS A 29 0.65 15.39 -4.76
N ILE A 30 -0.46 16.13 -4.72
CA ILE A 30 -0.49 17.51 -4.19
C ILE A 30 0.02 17.53 -2.74
N GLY A 31 -0.41 16.60 -1.89
CA GLY A 31 0.07 16.52 -0.50
C GLY A 31 1.59 16.31 -0.41
N GLU A 32 2.16 15.48 -1.28
CA GLU A 32 3.61 15.29 -1.37
C GLU A 32 4.30 16.58 -1.82
N ASP A 33 3.80 17.24 -2.87
CA ASP A 33 4.38 18.47 -3.39
C ASP A 33 4.33 19.60 -2.35
N LEU A 34 3.22 19.73 -1.63
CA LEU A 34 3.10 20.69 -0.54
C LEU A 34 4.13 20.46 0.55
N ILE A 35 4.27 19.24 1.07
CA ILE A 35 5.25 18.93 2.12
C ILE A 35 6.68 19.21 1.64
N ILE A 36 7.02 18.82 0.43
CA ILE A 36 8.35 19.08 -0.16
C ILE A 36 8.58 20.59 -0.32
N HIS A 37 7.56 21.33 -0.79
CA HIS A 37 7.63 22.78 -0.93
C HIS A 37 7.86 23.47 0.43
N TRP A 38 7.07 23.11 1.46
CA TRP A 38 7.24 23.65 2.81
C TRP A 38 8.64 23.33 3.38
N GLY A 39 9.12 22.12 3.17
CA GLY A 39 10.48 21.75 3.55
C GLY A 39 11.54 22.65 2.93
N LYS A 40 11.37 23.03 1.66
CA LYS A 40 12.28 23.95 0.94
C LYS A 40 12.19 25.36 1.49
N VAL A 41 10.98 25.92 1.59
CA VAL A 41 10.74 27.32 1.98
C VAL A 41 11.14 27.58 3.43
N TYR A 42 10.71 26.70 4.34
CA TYR A 42 10.91 26.90 5.77
C TYR A 42 12.09 26.11 6.34
N LYS A 43 12.90 25.50 5.47
CA LYS A 43 14.08 24.69 5.86
C LYS A 43 13.75 23.58 6.87
N LEU A 44 12.53 23.00 6.75
CA LEU A 44 12.09 21.90 7.59
C LEU A 44 12.69 20.58 7.10
N ASN A 45 13.02 19.70 8.03
CA ASN A 45 13.45 18.34 7.67
C ASN A 45 12.22 17.48 7.36
N VAL A 46 11.98 17.22 6.10
CA VAL A 46 10.81 16.48 5.62
C VAL A 46 11.18 15.25 4.80
N THR A 47 10.41 14.19 4.98
CA THR A 47 10.49 12.96 4.18
C THR A 47 9.10 12.52 3.80
N SER A 48 8.86 12.29 2.50
CA SER A 48 7.63 11.69 1.99
C SER A 48 7.75 10.17 1.90
N LEU A 49 6.76 9.46 2.45
CA LEU A 49 6.67 8.01 2.32
C LEU A 49 5.51 7.63 1.41
N ARG A 50 5.80 7.02 0.27
CA ARG A 50 4.81 6.48 -0.66
C ARG A 50 4.46 5.06 -0.24
N LEU A 51 3.38 4.94 0.53
CA LEU A 51 2.95 3.67 1.11
C LEU A 51 2.22 2.81 0.09
N PHE A 52 2.62 1.55 -0.02
CA PHE A 52 1.91 0.53 -0.80
C PHE A 52 0.92 -0.21 0.10
N ASN A 53 -0.15 -0.72 -0.47
CA ASN A 53 -1.33 -1.32 0.18
C ASN A 53 -1.13 -1.80 1.63
N ILE A 54 -1.35 -0.90 2.60
CA ILE A 54 -1.17 -1.20 4.02
C ILE A 54 -2.32 -2.09 4.51
N TYR A 55 -1.98 -3.09 5.32
CA TYR A 55 -2.95 -3.92 6.02
C TYR A 55 -2.47 -4.26 7.43
N GLY A 56 -3.39 -4.68 8.29
CA GLY A 56 -3.03 -5.07 9.66
C GLY A 56 -4.24 -5.09 10.60
N THR A 57 -3.96 -5.30 11.88
CA THR A 57 -4.97 -5.25 12.94
C THR A 57 -5.60 -3.86 13.02
N ARG A 58 -6.86 -3.77 13.46
CA ARG A 58 -7.63 -2.53 13.53
C ARG A 58 -7.90 -1.87 12.17
N SER A 59 -7.87 -2.66 11.08
CA SER A 59 -8.28 -2.18 9.76
C SER A 59 -9.74 -1.72 9.80
N LYS A 60 -10.00 -0.51 9.27
CA LYS A 60 -11.36 0.04 9.21
C LYS A 60 -12.24 -0.83 8.33
N THR A 61 -13.34 -1.33 8.87
CA THR A 61 -14.29 -2.22 8.19
C THR A 61 -15.49 -1.49 7.57
N SER A 62 -15.52 -0.15 7.65
CA SER A 62 -16.62 0.69 7.15
C SER A 62 -16.07 1.89 6.37
N GLY A 63 -16.91 2.47 5.50
CA GLY A 63 -16.62 3.67 4.72
C GLY A 63 -16.35 3.38 3.23
N THR A 64 -16.59 4.40 2.39
CA THR A 64 -16.52 4.33 0.93
C THR A 64 -15.12 4.00 0.38
N TYR A 65 -14.08 4.38 1.13
CA TYR A 65 -12.68 4.13 0.80
C TYR A 65 -12.07 3.03 1.69
N GLY A 66 -12.90 2.08 2.13
CA GLY A 66 -12.41 0.92 2.89
C GLY A 66 -11.36 0.17 2.08
N ALA A 67 -10.17 0.00 2.65
CA ALA A 67 -9.17 -0.86 2.04
C ALA A 67 -9.74 -2.27 1.87
N MET A 68 -9.34 -2.96 0.81
CA MET A 68 -9.79 -4.31 0.48
C MET A 68 -9.83 -5.25 1.71
N PHE A 69 -8.79 -5.22 2.54
CA PHE A 69 -8.74 -6.03 3.77
C PHE A 69 -9.88 -5.69 4.75
N GLY A 70 -10.25 -4.43 4.92
CA GLY A 70 -11.38 -4.05 5.77
C GLY A 70 -12.69 -4.64 5.27
N THR A 71 -12.92 -4.60 3.95
CA THR A 71 -14.09 -5.22 3.32
C THR A 71 -14.09 -6.74 3.51
N PHE A 72 -12.98 -7.41 3.25
CA PHE A 72 -12.86 -8.86 3.40
C PHE A 72 -13.03 -9.31 4.84
N LEU A 73 -12.47 -8.58 5.82
CA LEU A 73 -12.68 -8.87 7.23
C LEU A 73 -14.15 -8.74 7.65
N LYS A 74 -14.83 -7.67 7.20
CA LYS A 74 -16.28 -7.51 7.44
C LYS A 74 -17.08 -8.68 6.87
N GLN A 75 -16.73 -9.09 5.65
CA GLN A 75 -17.40 -10.23 4.99
C GLN A 75 -17.11 -11.53 5.72
N LYS A 76 -15.89 -11.77 6.16
CA LYS A 76 -15.53 -12.94 6.96
C LYS A 76 -16.30 -13.02 8.28
N LEU A 77 -16.36 -11.92 9.03
CA LEU A 77 -17.12 -11.84 10.29
C LEU A 77 -18.62 -12.14 10.12
N LYS A 78 -19.16 -11.84 8.92
CA LYS A 78 -20.57 -12.10 8.58
C LYS A 78 -20.79 -13.41 7.84
N ASN A 79 -19.75 -14.23 7.65
CA ASN A 79 -19.79 -15.45 6.84
C ASN A 79 -20.26 -15.22 5.39
N TYR A 80 -20.00 -14.02 4.83
CA TYR A 80 -20.29 -13.70 3.44
C TYR A 80 -19.11 -14.06 2.54
N PRO A 81 -19.34 -14.36 1.25
CA PRO A 81 -18.27 -14.55 0.29
C PRO A 81 -17.48 -13.24 0.09
N TYR A 82 -16.18 -13.37 -0.16
CA TYR A 82 -15.33 -12.22 -0.51
C TYR A 82 -15.70 -11.70 -1.89
N THR A 83 -16.05 -10.42 -1.99
CA THR A 83 -16.34 -9.77 -3.27
C THR A 83 -15.05 -9.36 -3.96
N VAL A 84 -14.73 -10.03 -5.05
CA VAL A 84 -13.50 -9.80 -5.83
C VAL A 84 -13.86 -9.12 -7.14
N VAL A 85 -13.37 -7.90 -7.36
CA VAL A 85 -13.54 -7.17 -8.62
C VAL A 85 -12.67 -7.81 -9.70
N GLY A 86 -13.22 -8.04 -10.90
CA GLY A 86 -12.55 -8.75 -11.97
C GLY A 86 -12.37 -10.24 -11.66
N ASN A 87 -11.28 -10.82 -12.12
CA ASN A 87 -10.97 -12.25 -11.96
C ASN A 87 -10.02 -12.59 -10.80
N GLY A 88 -9.64 -11.60 -9.99
CA GLY A 88 -8.75 -11.77 -8.84
C GLY A 88 -7.27 -12.03 -9.19
N LYS A 89 -6.89 -11.99 -10.47
CA LYS A 89 -5.49 -12.12 -10.90
C LYS A 89 -4.67 -10.84 -10.71
N GLN A 90 -5.33 -9.69 -10.56
CA GLN A 90 -4.66 -8.42 -10.24
C GLN A 90 -3.83 -8.56 -8.98
N THR A 91 -2.62 -7.96 -9.01
CA THR A 91 -1.67 -8.07 -7.90
C THR A 91 -1.49 -6.76 -7.16
N ARG A 92 -1.21 -6.86 -5.86
CA ARG A 92 -0.93 -5.71 -5.00
C ARG A 92 0.28 -6.02 -4.12
N ASP A 93 1.06 -4.99 -3.85
CA ASP A 93 2.12 -5.05 -2.85
C ASP A 93 1.52 -4.71 -1.49
N PHE A 94 1.33 -5.73 -0.66
CA PHE A 94 0.73 -5.58 0.66
C PHE A 94 1.80 -5.47 1.74
N THR A 95 1.76 -4.39 2.50
CA THR A 95 2.72 -4.11 3.58
C THR A 95 2.03 -4.13 4.93
N TYR A 96 2.55 -4.93 5.87
CA TYR A 96 1.96 -5.02 7.20
C TYR A 96 2.20 -3.73 8.00
N VAL A 97 1.20 -3.30 8.76
CA VAL A 97 1.18 -2.00 9.44
C VAL A 97 2.40 -1.76 10.34
N THR A 98 2.91 -2.79 11.05
CA THR A 98 4.09 -2.61 11.92
C THR A 98 5.37 -2.38 11.13
N ASP A 99 5.48 -2.90 9.91
CA ASP A 99 6.61 -2.61 9.03
C ASP A 99 6.55 -1.16 8.54
N VAL A 100 5.34 -0.65 8.23
CA VAL A 100 5.16 0.78 7.89
C VAL A 100 5.57 1.68 9.05
N VAL A 101 5.12 1.38 10.27
CA VAL A 101 5.50 2.14 11.48
C VAL A 101 7.02 2.11 11.67
N SER A 102 7.66 0.95 11.47
CA SER A 102 9.12 0.84 11.57
C SER A 102 9.86 1.69 10.52
N ALA A 103 9.29 1.83 9.30
CA ALA A 103 9.83 2.73 8.29
C ALA A 103 9.70 4.20 8.73
N MET A 104 8.54 4.60 9.25
CA MET A 104 8.32 5.96 9.77
C MET A 104 9.33 6.31 10.88
N ILE A 105 9.52 5.42 11.86
CA ILE A 105 10.50 5.63 12.94
C ILE A 105 11.92 5.83 12.38
N LYS A 106 12.30 5.07 11.36
CA LYS A 106 13.62 5.21 10.74
C LYS A 106 13.83 6.54 10.00
N THR A 107 12.76 7.21 9.56
CA THR A 107 12.88 8.53 8.93
C THR A 107 13.10 9.67 9.95
N ILE A 108 12.73 9.51 11.22
CA ILE A 108 12.86 10.54 12.26
C ILE A 108 14.32 10.98 12.40
N ASN A 109 15.26 10.03 12.39
CA ASN A 109 16.68 10.30 12.55
C ASN A 109 17.45 10.39 11.22
N TYR A 110 16.74 10.45 10.09
CA TYR A 110 17.36 10.50 8.79
C TYR A 110 17.79 11.91 8.44
N LYS A 111 19.09 12.09 8.18
CA LYS A 111 19.70 13.42 8.06
C LYS A 111 19.53 14.09 6.69
N LYS A 112 19.26 13.33 5.63
CA LYS A 112 19.05 13.92 4.30
C LYS A 112 17.63 14.43 4.19
N ASN A 113 17.47 15.70 3.87
CA ASN A 113 16.19 16.36 3.73
C ASN A 113 15.54 16.13 2.35
N LEU A 114 14.25 16.44 2.24
CA LEU A 114 13.47 16.43 0.99
C LEU A 114 13.51 15.07 0.27
N GLN A 115 13.49 13.99 1.03
CA GLN A 115 13.55 12.65 0.45
C GLN A 115 12.17 12.05 0.25
N ILE A 116 12.08 11.19 -0.76
CA ILE A 116 10.91 10.38 -1.06
C ILE A 116 11.34 8.92 -1.03
N PHE A 117 10.57 8.07 -0.32
CA PHE A 117 10.80 6.63 -0.25
C PHE A 117 9.53 5.84 -0.51
N ASN A 118 9.64 4.79 -1.31
CA ASN A 118 8.62 3.75 -1.36
C ASN A 118 8.69 2.88 -0.09
N VAL A 119 7.52 2.62 0.49
CA VAL A 119 7.35 1.66 1.59
C VAL A 119 6.41 0.57 1.13
N GLY A 120 6.97 -0.58 0.81
CA GLY A 120 6.29 -1.75 0.27
C GLY A 120 6.88 -3.04 0.82
N SER A 121 6.22 -4.16 0.56
CA SER A 121 6.80 -5.49 0.86
C SER A 121 7.86 -5.90 -0.17
N GLY A 122 7.86 -5.26 -1.34
CA GLY A 122 8.67 -5.66 -2.48
C GLY A 122 8.21 -7.01 -3.08
N LYS A 123 6.91 -7.33 -2.93
CA LYS A 123 6.28 -8.51 -3.50
C LYS A 123 4.88 -8.19 -4.00
N ALA A 124 4.57 -8.62 -5.21
CA ALA A 124 3.23 -8.48 -5.80
C ALA A 124 2.43 -9.78 -5.56
N ILE A 125 1.33 -9.69 -4.83
CA ILE A 125 0.49 -10.83 -4.43
C ILE A 125 -0.89 -10.68 -5.08
N SER A 126 -1.42 -11.75 -5.69
CA SER A 126 -2.75 -11.73 -6.31
C SER A 126 -3.88 -11.69 -5.27
N ILE A 127 -5.01 -11.09 -5.63
CA ILE A 127 -6.19 -11.05 -4.76
C ILE A 127 -6.70 -12.47 -4.47
N ASN A 128 -6.64 -13.37 -5.48
CA ASN A 128 -7.00 -14.78 -5.29
C ASN A 128 -6.15 -15.45 -4.20
N LYS A 129 -4.83 -15.15 -4.16
CA LYS A 129 -3.94 -15.68 -3.09
C LYS A 129 -4.35 -15.15 -1.72
N ILE A 130 -4.75 -13.86 -1.62
CA ILE A 130 -5.25 -13.29 -0.37
C ILE A 130 -6.52 -13.99 0.09
N CYS A 131 -7.51 -14.19 -0.81
CA CYS A 131 -8.73 -14.91 -0.49
C CYS A 131 -8.44 -16.34 -0.01
N SER A 132 -7.53 -17.06 -0.69
CA SER A 132 -7.09 -18.40 -0.28
C SER A 132 -6.49 -18.40 1.14
N LEU A 133 -5.64 -17.42 1.48
CA LEU A 133 -5.02 -17.31 2.80
C LEU A 133 -6.02 -16.93 3.90
N LEU A 134 -7.01 -16.14 3.59
CA LEU A 134 -8.10 -15.79 4.52
C LEU A 134 -9.06 -16.95 4.74
N GLY A 135 -9.17 -17.86 3.78
CA GLY A 135 -10.14 -18.96 3.77
C GLY A 135 -11.59 -18.47 3.64
N GLY A 136 -12.36 -19.10 2.79
CA GLY A 136 -13.76 -18.75 2.53
C GLY A 136 -14.11 -18.75 1.03
N LYS A 137 -15.39 -18.51 0.74
CA LYS A 137 -15.90 -18.45 -0.64
C LYS A 137 -15.61 -17.09 -1.25
N THR A 138 -15.49 -17.03 -2.57
CA THR A 138 -15.34 -15.79 -3.34
C THR A 138 -16.51 -15.59 -4.29
N GLN A 139 -16.90 -14.34 -4.50
CA GLN A 139 -17.86 -13.91 -5.49
C GLN A 139 -17.19 -12.87 -6.38
N PHE A 140 -17.12 -13.13 -7.67
CA PHE A 140 -16.53 -12.21 -8.63
C PHE A 140 -17.54 -11.14 -9.07
N LEU A 141 -17.07 -9.90 -9.13
CA LEU A 141 -17.83 -8.74 -9.61
C LEU A 141 -17.23 -8.26 -10.94
N PRO A 142 -18.00 -7.54 -11.76
CA PRO A 142 -17.47 -6.92 -12.98
C PRO A 142 -16.20 -6.10 -12.73
N ALA A 143 -15.28 -6.12 -13.67
CA ALA A 143 -14.07 -5.31 -13.59
C ALA A 143 -14.41 -3.81 -13.57
N ARG A 144 -13.64 -3.03 -12.82
CA ARG A 144 -13.80 -1.57 -12.77
C ARG A 144 -12.80 -0.93 -13.73
N PRO A 145 -13.25 0.02 -14.59
CA PRO A 145 -12.35 0.80 -15.41
C PRO A 145 -11.32 1.54 -14.55
N GLY A 146 -10.07 1.54 -14.99
CA GLY A 146 -9.01 2.31 -14.37
C GLY A 146 -8.36 1.71 -13.12
N GLU A 147 -8.77 0.53 -12.70
CA GLU A 147 -8.07 -0.16 -11.60
C GLU A 147 -6.74 -0.74 -12.11
N PRO A 148 -5.59 -0.42 -11.48
CA PRO A 148 -4.30 -0.93 -11.94
C PRO A 148 -4.23 -2.46 -11.81
N ALA A 149 -3.75 -3.12 -12.87
CA ALA A 149 -3.54 -4.57 -12.85
C ALA A 149 -2.48 -4.98 -11.83
N ILE A 150 -1.46 -4.15 -11.65
CA ILE A 150 -0.30 -4.41 -10.78
C ILE A 150 -0.02 -3.20 -9.91
N THR A 151 0.26 -3.42 -8.61
CA THR A 151 1.01 -2.47 -7.78
C THR A 151 2.18 -3.21 -7.16
N PHE A 152 3.40 -2.74 -7.42
CA PHE A 152 4.62 -3.41 -7.00
C PHE A 152 5.73 -2.39 -6.74
N ALA A 153 6.17 -2.27 -5.48
CA ALA A 153 7.18 -1.31 -5.05
C ALA A 153 8.60 -1.80 -5.37
N ASN A 154 9.43 -0.92 -5.96
CA ASN A 154 10.85 -1.02 -5.76
C ASN A 154 11.19 -0.40 -4.40
N ILE A 155 11.86 -1.17 -3.53
CA ILE A 155 12.25 -0.76 -2.18
C ILE A 155 13.77 -0.69 -1.99
N ASP A 156 14.54 -0.64 -3.06
CA ASP A 156 16.00 -0.65 -2.97
C ASP A 156 16.55 0.63 -2.35
N LYS A 157 15.93 1.78 -2.65
CA LYS A 157 16.32 3.06 -2.08
C LYS A 157 16.18 3.05 -0.55
N ILE A 158 15.03 2.68 -0.03
CA ILE A 158 14.79 2.65 1.44
C ILE A 158 15.67 1.59 2.11
N LYS A 159 15.89 0.42 1.48
CA LYS A 159 16.84 -0.59 1.99
C LYS A 159 18.24 -0.03 2.12
N LYS A 160 18.73 0.63 1.06
CA LYS A 160 20.09 1.18 1.01
C LYS A 160 20.29 2.33 2.01
N GLU A 161 19.37 3.29 2.03
CA GLU A 161 19.56 4.55 2.76
C GLU A 161 19.12 4.46 4.22
N LEU A 162 17.98 3.83 4.51
CA LEU A 162 17.44 3.70 5.87
C LEU A 162 17.77 2.35 6.54
N LYS A 163 18.44 1.44 5.82
CA LYS A 163 18.66 0.05 6.29
C LYS A 163 17.35 -0.58 6.78
N TRP A 164 16.25 -0.26 6.09
CA TRP A 164 14.93 -0.79 6.37
C TRP A 164 14.56 -1.89 5.39
N LYS A 165 13.91 -2.92 5.88
CA LYS A 165 13.26 -3.96 5.08
C LYS A 165 12.00 -4.45 5.78
N PRO A 166 10.96 -4.87 5.05
CA PRO A 166 9.78 -5.49 5.64
C PRO A 166 10.17 -6.81 6.33
N LYS A 167 9.56 -7.08 7.49
CA LYS A 167 9.82 -8.27 8.29
C LYS A 167 8.65 -9.26 8.29
N ILE A 168 7.44 -8.78 8.01
CA ILE A 168 6.22 -9.57 8.11
C ILE A 168 5.79 -10.01 6.71
N SER A 169 5.84 -11.34 6.47
CA SER A 169 5.29 -11.90 5.23
C SER A 169 3.76 -11.81 5.21
N ILE A 170 3.16 -11.94 4.02
CA ILE A 170 1.70 -11.89 3.90
C ILE A 170 1.02 -12.99 4.70
N GLU A 171 1.59 -14.20 4.73
CA GLU A 171 1.07 -15.33 5.47
C GLU A 171 1.08 -15.07 6.99
N VAL A 172 2.19 -14.55 7.50
CA VAL A 172 2.32 -14.20 8.92
C VAL A 172 1.38 -13.06 9.29
N GLY A 173 1.30 -12.02 8.43
CA GLY A 173 0.42 -10.88 8.65
C GLY A 173 -1.06 -11.27 8.68
N ILE A 174 -1.50 -12.13 7.75
CA ILE A 174 -2.88 -12.64 7.74
C ILE A 174 -3.17 -13.49 8.97
N LYS A 175 -2.24 -14.37 9.39
CA LYS A 175 -2.41 -15.14 10.64
C LYS A 175 -2.59 -14.21 11.86
N LYS A 176 -1.78 -13.15 11.96
CA LYS A 176 -1.93 -12.14 13.03
C LYS A 176 -3.27 -11.42 12.94
N LEU A 177 -3.71 -11.08 11.73
CA LEU A 177 -4.98 -10.43 11.49
C LEU A 177 -6.17 -11.29 11.96
N LEU A 178 -6.16 -12.58 11.60
CA LEU A 178 -7.22 -13.54 11.94
C LEU A 178 -7.29 -13.88 13.44
N LYS A 179 -6.20 -13.72 14.19
CA LYS A 179 -6.19 -13.91 15.65
C LYS A 179 -6.85 -12.75 16.41
N ASN A 180 -7.13 -11.63 15.75
CA ASN A 180 -7.65 -10.40 16.36
C ASN A 180 -9.06 -10.05 15.85
N ILE A 181 -9.72 -11.00 15.23
CA ILE A 181 -11.14 -10.97 14.82
C ILE A 181 -11.85 -12.21 15.38
#